data_1e696c7a3651c628806dd8033aae31c1
#
_entry.id   1e696c7a3651c628806dd8033aae31c1
#
_cell.length_a   1.000
_cell.length_b   1.000
_cell.length_c   1.000
_cell.angle_alpha   90.00
_cell.angle_beta   90.00
_cell.angle_gamma   90.00
#
_symmetry.space_group_name_H-M   'P 1'
#
loop_
_entity.id
_entity.type
_entity.pdbx_description
1 polymer ?
#
loop_
_entity_poly.entity_id
_entity_poly.type
_entity_poly.pdbx_seq_one_letter_code
_entity_poly.pdbx_strand_id
1 'polypeptide(L)'
;SVFKTEEGSGLIVLSVTLAFDEHWKPNLSYKELANAFTDVEPTPELIFEAVVTARSRKLPDPKVLPSAGSFFKNPIVTKEVFQELLAKFPSIVHYPLAGGREKLAAGWLIEQAGLKGVRVGAAGTYEKQALVLVNHAAQASGKELQAFSAQIQETVLKHFGVRLEPEPVILD
;
A
#
# COMPACT_ATOMS: atom_id res chain seq x y z
N SER A 1 -2.97 9.17 12.98
CA SER A 1 -2.65 10.54 12.54
C SER A 1 -3.92 11.38 12.56
N VAL A 2 -3.83 12.63 13.01
CA VAL A 2 -4.95 13.58 13.02
C VAL A 2 -5.62 13.70 11.64
N PHE A 3 -4.87 13.60 10.56
CA PHE A 3 -5.40 13.65 9.19
C PHE A 3 -6.31 12.46 8.80
N LYS A 4 -6.43 11.45 9.68
CA LYS A 4 -7.31 10.28 9.49
C LYS A 4 -8.50 10.30 10.46
N THR A 5 -8.69 11.38 11.19
CA THR A 5 -9.84 11.61 12.08
C THR A 5 -10.83 12.58 11.45
N GLU A 6 -12.07 12.60 11.95
CA GLU A 6 -13.10 13.53 11.49
C GLU A 6 -12.67 14.99 11.67
N GLU A 7 -12.03 15.31 12.81
CA GLU A 7 -11.48 16.64 13.10
C GLU A 7 -10.41 17.08 12.10
N GLY A 8 -9.62 16.14 11.57
CA GLY A 8 -8.55 16.42 10.62
C GLY A 8 -8.96 16.38 9.15
N SER A 9 -10.21 16.01 8.85
CA SER A 9 -10.68 15.83 7.46
C SER A 9 -10.68 17.11 6.63
N GLY A 10 -10.80 18.29 7.27
CA GLY A 10 -10.74 19.61 6.63
C GLY A 10 -9.36 20.26 6.60
N LEU A 11 -8.31 19.60 7.12
CA LEU A 11 -6.98 20.17 7.17
C LEU A 11 -6.23 19.98 5.85
N ILE A 12 -5.58 21.07 5.39
CA ILE A 12 -4.68 21.06 4.22
C ILE A 12 -3.26 21.27 4.73
N VAL A 13 -2.36 20.31 4.43
CA VAL A 13 -0.95 20.43 4.79
C VAL A 13 -0.25 21.39 3.82
N LEU A 14 0.19 22.54 4.30
CA LEU A 14 0.92 23.54 3.51
C LEU A 14 2.43 23.31 3.55
N SER A 15 2.96 22.90 4.69
CA SER A 15 4.39 22.65 4.86
C SER A 15 4.62 21.59 5.94
N VAL A 16 5.78 20.95 5.88
CA VAL A 16 6.25 20.00 6.89
C VAL A 16 7.66 20.40 7.30
N THR A 17 7.88 20.56 8.60
CA THR A 17 9.22 20.76 9.17
C THR A 17 9.67 19.44 9.80
N LEU A 18 10.83 18.94 9.38
CA LEU A 18 11.44 17.74 9.93
C LEU A 18 12.62 18.13 10.82
N ALA A 19 12.69 17.55 12.01
CA ALA A 19 13.84 17.66 12.90
C ALA A 19 14.59 16.31 12.89
N PHE A 20 15.90 16.38 12.74
CA PHE A 20 16.78 15.22 12.76
C PHE A 20 17.74 15.34 13.93
N ASP A 21 18.02 14.23 14.59
CA ASP A 21 19.00 14.15 15.65
C ASP A 21 20.41 14.07 15.05
N GLU A 22 21.37 14.79 15.60
CA GLU A 22 22.79 14.68 15.22
C GLU A 22 23.36 13.30 15.60
N HIS A 23 22.84 12.71 16.68
CA HIS A 23 23.17 11.35 17.14
C HIS A 23 22.15 10.33 16.61
N TRP A 24 22.02 10.26 15.29
CA TRP A 24 21.08 9.35 14.66
C TRP A 24 21.46 7.87 14.87
N LYS A 25 20.44 6.99 14.87
CA LYS A 25 20.62 5.54 14.85
C LYS A 25 19.87 4.97 13.64
N PRO A 26 20.50 4.05 12.87
CA PRO A 26 19.85 3.47 11.70
C PRO A 26 18.63 2.65 12.11
N ASN A 27 17.49 2.88 11.50
CA ASN A 27 16.32 2.02 11.64
C ASN A 27 16.27 1.05 10.47
N LEU A 28 16.75 -0.16 10.69
CA LEU A 28 16.77 -1.26 9.71
C LEU A 28 15.65 -2.28 9.92
N SER A 29 14.58 -1.93 10.63
CA SER A 29 13.44 -2.83 10.88
C SER A 29 12.70 -3.24 9.61
N TYR A 30 12.85 -2.49 8.52
CA TYR A 30 12.31 -2.86 7.21
C TYR A 30 13.19 -3.93 6.56
N LYS A 31 12.61 -5.10 6.27
CA LYS A 31 13.32 -6.32 5.83
C LYS A 31 14.30 -6.09 4.68
N GLU A 32 13.94 -5.27 3.70
CA GLU A 32 14.82 -4.98 2.56
C GLU A 32 16.05 -4.15 2.95
N LEU A 33 15.88 -3.23 3.90
CA LEU A 33 17.02 -2.48 4.45
C LEU A 33 17.89 -3.40 5.32
N ALA A 34 17.29 -4.23 6.17
CA ALA A 34 18.04 -5.21 6.95
C ALA A 34 18.93 -6.09 6.06
N ASN A 35 18.37 -6.59 4.96
CA ASN A 35 19.11 -7.42 4.01
C ASN A 35 20.21 -6.65 3.25
N ALA A 36 20.02 -5.36 2.99
CA ALA A 36 21.01 -4.54 2.29
C ALA A 36 22.21 -4.19 3.14
N PHE A 37 22.09 -4.25 4.47
CA PHE A 37 23.13 -3.86 5.44
C PHE A 37 23.59 -5.01 6.33
N THR A 38 23.57 -6.26 5.82
CA THR A 38 24.04 -7.42 6.58
C THR A 38 25.55 -7.34 6.88
N ASP A 39 26.34 -6.87 5.91
CA ASP A 39 27.80 -6.84 5.97
C ASP A 39 28.40 -5.43 5.75
N VAL A 40 27.54 -4.40 5.72
CA VAL A 40 27.92 -3.01 5.45
C VAL A 40 27.42 -2.14 6.59
N GLU A 41 28.31 -1.31 7.16
CA GLU A 41 27.91 -0.33 8.15
C GLU A 41 27.03 0.74 7.50
N PRO A 42 25.79 0.97 8.01
CA PRO A 42 24.86 1.87 7.39
C PRO A 42 25.26 3.34 7.64
N THR A 43 25.32 4.13 6.57
CA THR A 43 25.37 5.59 6.63
C THR A 43 24.04 6.19 6.15
N PRO A 44 23.73 7.46 6.48
CA PRO A 44 22.53 8.12 5.99
C PRO A 44 22.40 8.06 4.47
N GLU A 45 23.51 8.26 3.74
CA GLU A 45 23.56 8.25 2.28
C GLU A 45 23.24 6.86 1.73
N LEU A 46 23.89 5.82 2.28
CA LEU A 46 23.66 4.44 1.87
C LEU A 46 22.22 3.99 2.15
N ILE A 47 21.64 4.39 3.28
CA ILE A 47 20.24 4.13 3.58
C ILE A 47 19.33 4.84 2.58
N PHE A 48 19.59 6.10 2.27
CA PHE A 48 18.84 6.85 1.27
C PHE A 48 18.88 6.15 -0.09
N GLU A 49 20.05 5.77 -0.58
CA GLU A 49 20.21 5.07 -1.85
C GLU A 49 19.49 3.71 -1.84
N ALA A 50 19.58 2.95 -0.75
CA ALA A 50 18.89 1.67 -0.61
C ALA A 50 17.36 1.85 -0.65
N VAL A 51 16.83 2.88 0.03
CA VAL A 51 15.40 3.22 0.01
C VAL A 51 14.96 3.64 -1.40
N VAL A 52 15.70 4.53 -2.06
CA VAL A 52 15.39 4.97 -3.43
C VAL A 52 15.38 3.77 -4.38
N THR A 53 16.40 2.92 -4.30
CA THR A 53 16.51 1.71 -5.12
C THR A 53 15.35 0.74 -4.90
N ALA A 54 15.00 0.47 -3.64
CA ALA A 54 13.88 -0.41 -3.29
C ALA A 54 12.55 0.14 -3.81
N ARG A 55 12.32 1.44 -3.67
CA ARG A 55 11.11 2.12 -4.15
C ARG A 55 11.01 2.13 -5.67
N SER A 56 12.11 2.45 -6.38
CA SER A 56 12.15 2.48 -7.85
C SER A 56 11.90 1.10 -8.48
N ARG A 57 12.26 0.02 -7.78
CA ARG A 57 11.94 -1.33 -8.24
C ARG A 57 10.46 -1.68 -8.12
N LYS A 58 9.79 -1.15 -7.09
CA LYS A 58 8.41 -1.54 -6.72
C LYS A 58 7.34 -0.60 -7.20
N LEU A 59 7.66 0.67 -7.37
CA LEU A 59 6.69 1.71 -7.68
C LEU A 59 6.93 2.26 -9.08
N PRO A 60 5.87 2.64 -9.81
CA PRO A 60 6.01 3.31 -11.09
C PRO A 60 6.59 4.72 -10.90
N ASP A 61 7.35 5.20 -11.86
CA ASP A 61 7.67 6.63 -11.97
C ASP A 61 6.37 7.38 -12.34
N PRO A 62 5.86 8.29 -11.49
CA PRO A 62 4.59 8.98 -11.75
C PRO A 62 4.64 9.90 -12.96
N LYS A 63 5.83 10.28 -13.45
CA LYS A 63 6.00 11.05 -14.69
C LYS A 63 5.77 10.20 -15.93
N VAL A 64 6.02 8.88 -15.83
CA VAL A 64 5.88 7.94 -16.95
C VAL A 64 4.54 7.21 -16.86
N LEU A 65 4.17 6.76 -15.67
CA LEU A 65 2.95 6.02 -15.42
C LEU A 65 2.23 6.63 -14.21
N PRO A 66 1.30 7.57 -14.43
CA PRO A 66 0.55 8.21 -13.34
C PRO A 66 -0.15 7.19 -12.46
N SER A 67 -0.10 7.40 -11.15
CA SER A 67 -0.71 6.53 -10.17
C SER A 67 -1.27 7.31 -8.99
N ALA A 68 -2.25 6.74 -8.31
CA ALA A 68 -2.78 7.24 -7.04
C ALA A 68 -2.01 6.69 -5.82
N GLY A 69 -0.84 6.06 -6.03
CA GLY A 69 -0.09 5.39 -4.98
C GLY A 69 -0.80 4.13 -4.48
N SER A 70 -0.58 3.77 -3.21
CA SER A 70 -1.33 2.70 -2.56
C SER A 70 -2.79 3.10 -2.42
N PHE A 71 -3.67 2.42 -3.19
CA PHE A 71 -5.05 2.87 -3.33
C PHE A 71 -5.97 2.39 -2.20
N PHE A 72 -5.67 1.26 -1.58
CA PHE A 72 -6.50 0.71 -0.51
C PHE A 72 -5.77 0.68 0.82
N LYS A 73 -6.53 0.93 1.90
CA LYS A 73 -6.07 0.69 3.26
C LYS A 73 -5.89 -0.81 3.49
N ASN A 74 -4.92 -1.18 4.31
CA ASN A 74 -4.80 -2.53 4.82
C ASN A 74 -5.98 -2.81 5.76
N PRO A 75 -6.86 -3.78 5.46
CA PRO A 75 -8.05 -4.04 6.28
C PRO A 75 -7.67 -4.65 7.63
N ILE A 76 -8.45 -4.30 8.65
CA ILE A 76 -8.29 -4.83 10.00
C ILE A 76 -9.46 -5.77 10.27
N VAL A 77 -9.16 -7.00 10.67
CA VAL A 77 -10.14 -8.03 10.97
C VAL A 77 -10.00 -8.52 12.41
N THR A 78 -11.03 -9.19 12.93
CA THR A 78 -10.95 -9.86 14.23
C THR A 78 -10.07 -11.11 14.16
N LYS A 79 -9.66 -11.61 15.32
CA LYS A 79 -8.84 -12.83 15.39
C LYS A 79 -9.56 -14.06 14.80
N GLU A 80 -10.86 -14.15 15.01
CA GLU A 80 -11.69 -15.25 14.51
C GLU A 80 -11.72 -15.26 12.99
N VAL A 81 -12.03 -14.12 12.36
CA VAL A 81 -12.02 -13.96 10.90
C VAL A 81 -10.64 -14.25 10.33
N PHE A 82 -9.58 -13.78 11.01
CA PHE A 82 -8.21 -14.07 10.58
C PHE A 82 -7.89 -15.56 10.61
N GLN A 83 -8.29 -16.28 11.68
CA GLN A 83 -8.06 -17.73 11.78
C GLN A 83 -8.77 -18.52 10.68
N GLU A 84 -10.00 -18.15 10.34
CA GLU A 84 -10.73 -18.75 9.22
C GLU A 84 -10.01 -18.50 7.88
N LEU A 85 -9.49 -17.29 7.68
CA LEU A 85 -8.71 -16.95 6.49
C LEU A 85 -7.37 -17.70 6.45
N LEU A 86 -6.67 -17.78 7.58
CA LEU A 86 -5.38 -18.46 7.69
C LEU A 86 -5.51 -19.97 7.39
N ALA A 87 -6.62 -20.59 7.83
CA ALA A 87 -6.91 -21.98 7.53
C ALA A 87 -7.10 -22.25 6.03
N LYS A 88 -7.69 -21.29 5.29
CA LYS A 88 -7.91 -21.38 3.84
C LYS A 88 -6.70 -20.91 3.03
N PHE A 89 -5.98 -19.94 3.56
CA PHE A 89 -4.86 -19.25 2.92
C PHE A 89 -3.65 -19.18 3.85
N PRO A 90 -2.89 -20.28 4.03
CA PRO A 90 -1.78 -20.32 5.00
C PRO A 90 -0.66 -19.31 4.76
N SER A 91 -0.54 -18.77 3.55
CA SER A 91 0.47 -17.77 3.17
C SER A 91 -0.01 -16.33 3.32
N ILE A 92 -1.19 -16.09 3.94
CA ILE A 92 -1.74 -14.75 4.09
C ILE A 92 -0.77 -13.82 4.84
N VAL A 93 -0.47 -12.68 4.24
CA VAL A 93 0.42 -11.67 4.85
C VAL A 93 -0.38 -10.80 5.80
N HIS A 94 0.04 -10.77 7.06
CA HIS A 94 -0.66 -10.07 8.12
C HIS A 94 0.30 -9.44 9.12
N TYR A 95 -0.23 -8.54 9.94
CA TYR A 95 0.49 -7.85 11.01
C TYR A 95 -0.40 -7.82 12.25
N PRO A 96 0.05 -8.40 13.39
CA PRO A 96 -0.71 -8.41 14.63
C PRO A 96 -0.88 -7.01 15.19
N LEU A 97 -2.06 -6.72 15.73
CA LEU A 97 -2.40 -5.48 16.40
C LEU A 97 -2.79 -5.71 17.85
N ALA A 98 -2.72 -4.65 18.65
CA ALA A 98 -3.25 -4.70 20.01
C ALA A 98 -4.74 -5.06 20.02
N GLY A 99 -5.20 -5.73 21.09
CA GLY A 99 -6.60 -6.13 21.25
C GLY A 99 -7.01 -7.33 20.39
N GLY A 100 -6.07 -8.18 19.99
CA GLY A 100 -6.37 -9.44 19.27
C GLY A 100 -6.90 -9.23 17.86
N ARG A 101 -6.62 -8.11 17.23
CA ARG A 101 -6.97 -7.82 15.83
C ARG A 101 -5.78 -8.07 14.92
N GLU A 102 -6.06 -8.35 13.65
CA GLU A 102 -5.06 -8.55 12.62
C GLU A 102 -5.25 -7.58 11.46
N LYS A 103 -4.16 -6.97 11.01
CA LYS A 103 -4.14 -6.13 9.83
C LYS A 103 -3.61 -6.95 8.65
N LEU A 104 -4.45 -7.14 7.63
CA LEU A 104 -4.10 -7.91 6.44
C LEU A 104 -3.43 -7.01 5.40
N ALA A 105 -2.49 -7.58 4.64
CA ALA A 105 -1.87 -6.86 3.53
C ALA A 105 -2.84 -6.79 2.34
N ALA A 106 -3.43 -5.63 2.07
CA ALA A 106 -4.35 -5.43 0.96
C ALA A 106 -3.71 -5.79 -0.40
N GLY A 107 -2.42 -5.46 -0.58
CA GLY A 107 -1.68 -5.83 -1.80
C GLY A 107 -1.61 -7.34 -2.01
N TRP A 108 -1.45 -8.13 -0.95
CA TRP A 108 -1.49 -9.59 -1.01
C TRP A 108 -2.88 -10.11 -1.40
N LEU A 109 -3.94 -9.56 -0.80
CA LEU A 109 -5.33 -9.95 -1.13
C LEU A 109 -5.65 -9.69 -2.60
N ILE A 110 -5.25 -8.52 -3.13
CA ILE A 110 -5.47 -8.15 -4.54
C ILE A 110 -4.65 -9.08 -5.47
N GLU A 111 -3.40 -9.37 -5.12
CA GLU A 111 -2.55 -10.28 -5.89
C GLU A 111 -3.10 -11.71 -5.92
N GLN A 112 -3.54 -12.25 -4.77
CA GLN A 112 -4.14 -13.59 -4.69
C GLN A 112 -5.51 -13.67 -5.36
N ALA A 113 -6.24 -12.57 -5.48
CA ALA A 113 -7.45 -12.46 -6.28
C ALA A 113 -7.18 -12.43 -7.81
N GLY A 114 -5.92 -12.54 -8.23
CA GLY A 114 -5.52 -12.53 -9.66
C GLY A 114 -5.56 -11.15 -10.30
N LEU A 115 -5.55 -10.08 -9.50
CA LEU A 115 -5.73 -8.70 -9.99
C LEU A 115 -4.42 -7.92 -10.10
N LYS A 116 -3.25 -8.52 -9.88
CA LYS A 116 -1.94 -7.87 -10.07
C LYS A 116 -1.62 -7.74 -11.56
N GLY A 117 -1.30 -6.53 -12.01
CA GLY A 117 -0.99 -6.25 -13.42
C GLY A 117 -2.20 -6.32 -14.35
N VAL A 118 -3.42 -6.36 -13.80
CA VAL A 118 -4.66 -6.35 -14.60
C VAL A 118 -4.94 -4.95 -15.10
N ARG A 119 -5.43 -4.87 -16.35
CA ARG A 119 -5.80 -3.63 -17.02
C ARG A 119 -7.23 -3.72 -17.55
N VAL A 120 -8.01 -2.68 -17.31
CA VAL A 120 -9.36 -2.48 -17.86
C VAL A 120 -9.42 -1.09 -18.50
N GLY A 121 -9.46 -1.02 -19.81
CA GLY A 121 -9.30 0.24 -20.54
C GLY A 121 -7.93 0.88 -20.24
N ALA A 122 -7.92 2.11 -19.73
CA ALA A 122 -6.71 2.82 -19.31
C ALA A 122 -6.43 2.70 -17.80
N ALA A 123 -7.38 2.19 -16.99
CA ALA A 123 -7.15 1.89 -15.58
C ALA A 123 -6.49 0.52 -15.39
N GLY A 124 -5.64 0.38 -14.38
CA GLY A 124 -5.02 -0.91 -14.06
C GLY A 124 -4.39 -0.96 -12.68
N THR A 125 -3.99 -2.16 -12.26
CA THR A 125 -3.07 -2.36 -11.15
C THR A 125 -1.65 -2.49 -11.66
N TYR A 126 -0.69 -1.98 -10.89
CA TYR A 126 0.72 -2.05 -11.29
C TYR A 126 1.25 -3.49 -11.21
N GLU A 127 1.99 -3.90 -12.25
CA GLU A 127 2.53 -5.26 -12.39
C GLU A 127 3.50 -5.70 -11.27
N LYS A 128 4.17 -4.72 -10.61
CA LYS A 128 5.12 -5.00 -9.53
C LYS A 128 4.53 -4.80 -8.14
N GLN A 129 3.38 -4.09 -8.04
CA GLN A 129 2.70 -3.82 -6.77
C GLN A 129 1.19 -3.73 -6.96
N ALA A 130 0.47 -4.79 -6.62
CA ALA A 130 -0.97 -4.90 -6.82
C ALA A 130 -1.81 -3.82 -6.12
N LEU A 131 -1.27 -3.20 -5.04
CA LEU A 131 -1.93 -2.14 -4.29
C LEU A 131 -1.93 -0.79 -5.02
N VAL A 132 -1.08 -0.62 -6.04
CA VAL A 132 -0.94 0.64 -6.78
C VAL A 132 -1.84 0.62 -8.01
N LEU A 133 -2.84 1.52 -8.03
CA LEU A 133 -3.64 1.76 -9.22
C LEU A 133 -2.91 2.76 -10.13
N VAL A 134 -2.89 2.42 -11.42
CA VAL A 134 -2.19 3.19 -12.45
C VAL A 134 -3.14 3.64 -13.54
N ASN A 135 -2.77 4.76 -14.19
CA ASN A 135 -3.50 5.33 -15.31
C ASN A 135 -2.61 5.24 -16.57
N HIS A 136 -2.84 4.24 -17.40
CA HIS A 136 -2.07 4.02 -18.61
C HIS A 136 -2.24 5.17 -19.60
N ALA A 137 -1.11 5.72 -20.03
CA ALA A 137 -1.04 6.87 -20.95
C ALA A 137 -1.82 8.11 -20.48
N ALA A 138 -2.12 8.21 -19.17
CA ALA A 138 -2.94 9.26 -18.56
C ALA A 138 -4.34 9.41 -19.23
N GLN A 139 -4.91 8.32 -19.72
CA GLN A 139 -6.17 8.32 -20.48
C GLN A 139 -7.40 7.92 -19.66
N ALA A 140 -7.21 7.31 -18.47
CA ALA A 140 -8.34 6.99 -17.61
C ALA A 140 -8.87 8.24 -16.91
N SER A 141 -10.19 8.42 -16.95
CA SER A 141 -10.89 9.40 -16.11
C SER A 141 -10.94 8.94 -14.65
N GLY A 142 -11.22 9.88 -13.73
CA GLY A 142 -11.46 9.54 -12.32
C GLY A 142 -12.59 8.53 -12.14
N LYS A 143 -13.66 8.63 -12.93
CA LYS A 143 -14.80 7.68 -12.91
C LYS A 143 -14.38 6.26 -13.33
N GLU A 144 -13.53 6.12 -14.33
CA GLU A 144 -13.01 4.81 -14.75
C GLU A 144 -12.11 4.19 -13.70
N LEU A 145 -11.26 4.99 -13.04
CA LEU A 145 -10.46 4.52 -11.91
C LEU A 145 -11.32 4.12 -10.71
N GLN A 146 -12.39 4.85 -10.41
CA GLN A 146 -13.36 4.50 -9.38
C GLN A 146 -14.10 3.19 -9.72
N ALA A 147 -14.59 3.05 -10.95
CA ALA A 147 -15.25 1.82 -11.40
C ALA A 147 -14.32 0.61 -11.32
N PHE A 148 -13.06 0.77 -11.72
CA PHE A 148 -12.06 -0.28 -11.59
C PHE A 148 -11.73 -0.62 -10.12
N SER A 149 -11.63 0.39 -9.25
CA SER A 149 -11.44 0.16 -7.81
C SER A 149 -12.61 -0.61 -7.19
N ALA A 150 -13.84 -0.33 -7.60
CA ALA A 150 -15.05 -1.05 -7.17
C ALA A 150 -15.00 -2.53 -7.60
N GLN A 151 -14.54 -2.83 -8.81
CA GLN A 151 -14.33 -4.22 -9.27
C GLN A 151 -13.31 -4.96 -8.41
N ILE A 152 -12.22 -4.29 -8.02
CA ILE A 152 -11.22 -4.87 -7.10
C ILE A 152 -11.85 -5.17 -5.75
N GLN A 153 -12.62 -4.22 -5.18
CA GLN A 153 -13.31 -4.40 -3.89
C GLN A 153 -14.27 -5.59 -3.93
N GLU A 154 -15.07 -5.70 -4.98
CA GLU A 154 -16.04 -6.79 -5.16
C GLU A 154 -15.33 -8.15 -5.29
N THR A 155 -14.27 -8.20 -6.10
CA THR A 155 -13.50 -9.44 -6.30
C THR A 155 -12.84 -9.91 -5.00
N VAL A 156 -12.19 -9.00 -4.26
CA VAL A 156 -11.57 -9.34 -2.98
C VAL A 156 -12.63 -9.74 -1.94
N LEU A 157 -13.76 -9.04 -1.88
CA LEU A 157 -14.87 -9.39 -0.99
C LEU A 157 -15.40 -10.80 -1.29
N LYS A 158 -15.58 -11.13 -2.57
CA LYS A 158 -16.06 -12.46 -3.00
C LYS A 158 -15.08 -13.58 -2.65
N HIS A 159 -13.77 -13.34 -2.79
CA HIS A 159 -12.76 -14.38 -2.53
C HIS A 159 -12.44 -14.58 -1.05
N PHE A 160 -12.41 -13.50 -0.28
CA PHE A 160 -11.91 -13.52 1.09
C PHE A 160 -12.94 -13.11 2.14
N GLY A 161 -14.12 -12.62 1.75
CA GLY A 161 -15.09 -12.05 2.69
C GLY A 161 -14.61 -10.73 3.34
N VAL A 162 -13.54 -10.13 2.83
CA VAL A 162 -12.91 -8.92 3.37
C VAL A 162 -13.18 -7.73 2.46
N ARG A 163 -13.72 -6.65 3.03
CA ARG A 163 -13.97 -5.40 2.29
C ARG A 163 -12.72 -4.52 2.33
N LEU A 164 -12.27 -4.09 1.16
CA LEU A 164 -11.24 -3.07 1.04
C LEU A 164 -11.85 -1.67 1.09
N GLU A 165 -11.11 -0.71 1.67
CA GLU A 165 -11.48 0.70 1.69
C GLU A 165 -10.46 1.52 0.91
N PRO A 166 -10.89 2.43 0.00
CA PRO A 166 -9.99 3.38 -0.63
C PRO A 166 -9.30 4.27 0.41
N GLU A 167 -8.02 4.55 0.21
CA GLU A 167 -7.26 5.50 1.05
C GLU A 167 -7.30 6.93 0.49
N PRO A 168 -7.29 7.16 -0.84
CA PRO A 168 -7.43 8.49 -1.42
C PRO A 168 -8.79 9.11 -1.12
N VAL A 169 -8.80 10.42 -0.91
CA VAL A 169 -10.04 11.22 -0.89
C VAL A 169 -10.49 11.40 -2.34
N ILE A 170 -11.72 11.00 -2.61
CA ILE A 170 -12.34 11.14 -3.93
C ILE A 170 -13.18 12.44 -3.88
N LEU A 171 -12.85 13.37 -4.76
CA LEU A 171 -13.61 14.62 -4.94
C LEU A 171 -14.54 14.45 -6.14
N ASP A 172 -15.80 14.81 -5.96
CA ASP A 172 -16.84 14.82 -7.00
C ASP A 172 -16.74 16.07 -7.88
#